data_584e4bd136cf91e6382a40f0546b906c
#
_entry.id   584e4bd136cf91e6382a40f0546b906c
#
_cell.length_a   1.000
_cell.length_b   1.000
_cell.length_c   1.000
_cell.angle_alpha   90.00
_cell.angle_beta   90.00
_cell.angle_gamma   90.00
#
_symmetry.space_group_name_H-M   'P 1'
#
loop_
_entity.id
_entity.type
_entity.pdbx_description
1 polymer ?
#
loop_
_entity_poly.entity_id
_entity_poly.type
_entity_poly.pdbx_seq_one_letter_code
_entity_poly.pdbx_strand_id
1 'polypeptide(L)'
;MKKSVWLALPAMLLAWTALRVLAQPGDGEPRFNAQNELLRPEGYREWIFVGASLGMSYDAEPARRPTFHNVYLHPRAYQEYRKTGRFPERTILAMEVLTPASQSSINRQGNFADRPVALEAAVKDSSRFPEGWAYFDFAQMGKAAFPGAATAKAFPKEACWSCHKEHAGTDNVFTQFYPVLRRDPPASGAGR
;
A
#
# COMPACT_ATOMS: atom_id res chain seq x y z
N MET A 1 21.06 -39.66 69.79
CA MET A 1 20.51 -38.35 69.42
C MET A 1 20.88 -38.11 67.98
N LYS A 2 19.95 -38.33 67.00
CA LYS A 2 20.18 -38.10 65.57
C LYS A 2 19.44 -36.82 65.19
N LYS A 3 20.22 -35.79 64.79
CA LYS A 3 19.69 -34.52 64.30
C LYS A 3 19.43 -34.63 62.80
N SER A 4 18.18 -34.61 62.38
CA SER A 4 17.78 -34.54 60.97
C SER A 4 17.83 -33.09 60.52
N VAL A 5 18.70 -32.82 59.49
CA VAL A 5 18.81 -31.52 58.83
C VAL A 5 17.84 -31.54 57.61
N TRP A 6 16.80 -30.73 57.63
CA TRP A 6 15.91 -30.50 56.50
C TRP A 6 16.56 -29.44 55.58
N LEU A 7 16.97 -29.85 54.39
CA LEU A 7 17.38 -28.96 53.32
C LEU A 7 16.14 -28.47 52.62
N ALA A 8 15.82 -27.16 52.80
CA ALA A 8 14.79 -26.50 52.05
C ALA A 8 15.37 -26.08 50.67
N LEU A 9 14.87 -26.66 49.60
CA LEU A 9 15.11 -26.22 48.23
C LEU A 9 14.27 -24.96 47.93
N PRO A 10 14.89 -23.88 47.44
CA PRO A 10 14.11 -22.74 46.95
C PRO A 10 13.50 -23.10 45.58
N ALA A 11 12.18 -23.09 45.51
CA ALA A 11 11.46 -23.15 44.25
C ALA A 11 11.70 -21.86 43.43
N MET A 12 12.52 -21.98 42.42
CA MET A 12 12.79 -20.89 41.44
C MET A 12 11.58 -20.80 40.51
N LEU A 13 10.65 -19.89 40.81
CA LEU A 13 9.55 -19.48 39.94
C LEU A 13 10.15 -18.72 38.75
N LEU A 14 10.33 -19.43 37.62
CA LEU A 14 10.59 -18.84 36.32
C LEU A 14 9.32 -18.10 35.86
N ALA A 15 9.27 -16.82 36.15
CA ALA A 15 8.27 -15.91 35.56
C ALA A 15 8.61 -15.77 34.07
N TRP A 16 7.90 -16.50 33.22
CA TRP A 16 7.87 -16.25 31.79
C TRP A 16 7.12 -14.92 31.56
N THR A 17 7.87 -13.85 31.50
CA THR A 17 7.38 -12.59 30.94
C THR A 17 7.24 -12.80 29.44
N ALA A 18 6.04 -13.19 29.01
CA ALA A 18 5.66 -13.10 27.61
C ALA A 18 5.73 -11.62 27.22
N LEU A 19 6.83 -11.24 26.56
CA LEU A 19 7.00 -9.94 25.94
C LEU A 19 5.93 -9.87 24.85
N ARG A 20 4.76 -9.33 25.18
CA ARG A 20 3.77 -8.93 24.17
C ARG A 20 4.43 -7.79 23.42
N VAL A 21 4.99 -8.09 22.24
CA VAL A 21 5.24 -7.08 21.23
C VAL A 21 3.87 -6.51 20.89
N LEU A 22 3.50 -5.46 21.59
CA LEU A 22 2.36 -4.63 21.20
C LEU A 22 2.77 -4.09 19.84
N ALA A 23 2.09 -4.53 18.78
CA ALA A 23 2.21 -3.89 17.48
C ALA A 23 2.01 -2.40 17.72
N GLN A 24 3.03 -1.61 17.40
CA GLN A 24 2.97 -0.16 17.57
C GLN A 24 1.79 0.33 16.73
N PRO A 25 0.86 1.13 17.25
CA PRO A 25 -0.16 1.76 16.42
C PRO A 25 0.57 2.69 15.45
N GLY A 26 0.74 2.28 14.21
CA GLY A 26 1.43 3.10 13.23
C GLY A 26 2.12 2.35 12.09
N ASP A 27 2.29 1.02 12.18
CA ASP A 27 2.96 0.26 11.13
C ASP A 27 2.03 0.08 9.90
N GLY A 28 1.93 1.17 9.11
CA GLY A 28 1.37 1.12 7.76
C GLY A 28 -0.15 1.12 7.67
N GLU A 29 -0.89 1.37 8.74
CA GLU A 29 -2.32 1.65 8.64
C GLU A 29 -2.58 3.11 8.28
N PRO A 30 -3.64 3.40 7.50
CA PRO A 30 -3.99 4.78 7.17
C PRO A 30 -4.33 5.56 8.43
N ARG A 31 -3.72 6.73 8.59
CA ARG A 31 -3.94 7.65 9.71
C ARG A 31 -4.58 8.93 9.21
N PHE A 32 -5.53 9.45 9.96
CA PHE A 32 -6.27 10.66 9.61
C PHE A 32 -6.17 11.69 10.73
N ASN A 33 -6.17 12.97 10.34
CA ASN A 33 -6.27 14.08 11.30
C ASN A 33 -7.74 14.33 11.70
N ALA A 34 -7.96 15.33 12.58
CA ALA A 34 -9.29 15.69 13.06
C ALA A 34 -10.22 16.23 11.93
N GLN A 35 -9.68 16.67 10.81
CA GLN A 35 -10.40 17.14 9.64
C GLN A 35 -10.69 16.03 8.62
N ASN A 36 -10.45 14.76 8.99
CA ASN A 36 -10.59 13.59 8.14
C ASN A 36 -9.69 13.61 6.89
N GLU A 37 -8.55 14.29 6.97
CA GLU A 37 -7.53 14.26 5.93
C GLU A 37 -6.54 13.13 6.22
N LEU A 38 -6.15 12.39 5.18
CA LEU A 38 -5.15 11.32 5.28
C LEU A 38 -3.77 11.93 5.56
N LEU A 39 -3.10 11.45 6.60
CA LEU A 39 -1.69 11.74 6.82
C LEU A 39 -0.87 11.03 5.73
N ARG A 40 0.14 11.74 5.19
CA ARG A 40 1.02 11.15 4.18
C ARG A 40 1.66 9.86 4.70
N PRO A 41 1.55 8.75 3.95
CA PRO A 41 2.17 7.49 4.36
C PRO A 41 3.70 7.62 4.34
N GLU A 42 4.33 7.16 5.41
CA GLU A 42 5.77 7.10 5.54
C GLU A 42 6.25 5.66 5.40
N GLY A 43 7.51 5.46 5.00
CA GLY A 43 8.10 4.12 4.85
C GLY A 43 7.46 3.24 3.75
N TYR A 44 6.59 3.79 2.91
CA TYR A 44 5.90 3.02 1.87
C TYR A 44 6.83 2.31 0.87
N ARG A 45 8.06 2.78 0.70
CA ARG A 45 9.06 2.13 -0.16
C ARG A 45 9.56 0.79 0.39
N GLU A 46 9.29 0.50 1.67
CA GLU A 46 9.54 -0.79 2.32
C GLU A 46 8.34 -1.76 2.18
N TRP A 47 7.23 -1.29 1.59
CA TRP A 47 6.05 -2.11 1.36
C TRP A 47 6.22 -3.03 0.14
N ILE A 48 5.23 -3.87 -0.11
CA ILE A 48 5.23 -4.76 -1.28
C ILE A 48 5.06 -3.93 -2.54
N PHE A 49 6.07 -3.90 -3.37
CA PHE A 49 5.96 -3.34 -4.73
C PHE A 49 5.07 -4.24 -5.57
N VAL A 50 3.91 -3.75 -5.98
CA VAL A 50 2.92 -4.56 -6.69
C VAL A 50 3.00 -4.43 -8.21
N GLY A 51 3.54 -3.34 -8.70
CA GLY A 51 3.75 -3.13 -10.13
C GLY A 51 4.06 -1.69 -10.50
N ALA A 52 4.46 -1.51 -11.74
CA ALA A 52 4.72 -0.20 -12.33
C ALA A 52 4.05 -0.09 -13.70
N SER A 53 3.77 1.13 -14.11
CA SER A 53 3.41 1.47 -15.48
C SER A 53 4.23 2.65 -15.96
N LEU A 54 4.38 2.80 -17.27
CA LEU A 54 5.00 3.95 -17.90
C LEU A 54 4.06 4.52 -18.96
N GLY A 55 3.73 5.81 -18.81
CA GLY A 55 2.94 6.54 -19.80
C GLY A 55 1.52 6.02 -19.98
N MET A 56 0.97 5.31 -18.97
CA MET A 56 -0.43 4.88 -19.00
C MET A 56 -1.33 6.10 -19.06
N SER A 57 -2.23 6.14 -20.04
CA SER A 57 -3.25 7.16 -20.23
C SER A 57 -4.62 6.50 -20.30
N TYR A 58 -5.62 7.16 -19.76
CA TYR A 58 -7.03 6.76 -19.88
C TYR A 58 -7.75 7.54 -21.00
N ASP A 59 -7.05 8.49 -21.62
CA ASP A 59 -7.50 9.20 -22.80
C ASP A 59 -7.13 8.44 -24.07
N ALA A 60 -7.83 8.73 -25.17
CA ALA A 60 -7.51 8.16 -26.49
C ALA A 60 -6.11 8.53 -26.98
N GLU A 61 -5.59 9.68 -26.54
CA GLU A 61 -4.28 10.17 -26.92
C GLU A 61 -3.21 9.74 -25.90
N PRO A 62 -1.98 9.44 -26.37
CA PRO A 62 -0.86 9.15 -25.48
C PRO A 62 -0.57 10.31 -24.53
N ALA A 63 -0.12 9.99 -23.32
CA ALA A 63 0.31 10.99 -22.37
C ALA A 63 1.44 11.85 -22.97
N ARG A 64 1.27 13.17 -23.03
CA ARG A 64 2.27 14.11 -23.55
C ARG A 64 3.58 14.09 -22.77
N ARG A 65 3.51 13.79 -21.49
CA ARG A 65 4.65 13.63 -20.57
C ARG A 65 4.45 12.33 -19.82
N PRO A 66 4.93 11.21 -20.39
CA PRO A 66 4.79 9.92 -19.71
C PRO A 66 5.51 9.95 -18.37
N THR A 67 4.92 9.35 -17.36
CA THR A 67 5.49 9.17 -16.02
C THR A 67 5.47 7.69 -15.64
N PHE A 68 6.41 7.29 -14.79
CA PHE A 68 6.32 6.02 -14.09
C PHE A 68 5.34 6.17 -12.93
N HIS A 69 4.50 5.15 -12.76
CA HIS A 69 3.65 4.98 -11.58
C HIS A 69 4.10 3.71 -10.87
N ASN A 70 4.81 3.85 -9.77
CA ASN A 70 5.24 2.74 -8.93
C ASN A 70 4.24 2.56 -7.78
N VAL A 71 3.63 1.39 -7.68
CA VAL A 71 2.56 1.13 -6.70
C VAL A 71 3.04 0.16 -5.63
N TYR A 72 2.77 0.51 -4.39
CA TYR A 72 3.14 -0.23 -3.19
C TYR A 72 1.90 -0.53 -2.36
N LEU A 73 1.81 -1.75 -1.85
CA LEU A 73 0.72 -2.20 -0.99
C LEU A 73 1.28 -2.58 0.38
N HIS A 74 0.63 -2.12 1.44
CA HIS A 74 1.05 -2.48 2.79
C HIS A 74 1.08 -4.01 3.00
N PRO A 75 2.16 -4.57 3.60
CA PRO A 75 2.37 -6.02 3.70
C PRO A 75 1.21 -6.79 4.32
N ARG A 76 0.56 -6.26 5.37
CA ARG A 76 -0.61 -6.88 5.99
C ARG A 76 -1.77 -7.04 4.99
N ALA A 77 -2.06 -6.00 4.25
CA ALA A 77 -3.13 -6.03 3.24
C ALA A 77 -2.79 -6.98 2.09
N TYR A 78 -1.53 -7.02 1.67
CA TYR A 78 -1.06 -7.98 0.67
C TYR A 78 -1.25 -9.43 1.13
N GLN A 79 -0.82 -9.76 2.35
CA GLN A 79 -0.95 -11.12 2.88
C GLN A 79 -2.41 -11.56 2.97
N GLU A 80 -3.29 -10.67 3.43
CA GLU A 80 -4.72 -10.98 3.52
C GLU A 80 -5.37 -11.13 2.14
N TYR A 81 -5.04 -10.23 1.21
CA TYR A 81 -5.49 -10.35 -0.18
C TYR A 81 -5.04 -11.67 -0.83
N ARG A 82 -3.79 -12.10 -0.60
CA ARG A 82 -3.29 -13.38 -1.13
C ARG A 82 -4.09 -14.57 -0.61
N LYS A 83 -4.54 -14.56 0.64
CA LYS A 83 -5.34 -15.61 1.25
C LYS A 83 -6.79 -15.60 0.77
N THR A 84 -7.41 -14.43 0.75
CA THR A 84 -8.87 -14.30 0.62
C THR A 84 -9.32 -13.82 -0.77
N GLY A 85 -8.46 -13.14 -1.52
CA GLY A 85 -8.80 -12.43 -2.75
C GLY A 85 -9.54 -11.12 -2.51
N ARG A 86 -9.54 -10.62 -1.27
CA ARG A 86 -10.21 -9.37 -0.88
C ARG A 86 -9.24 -8.50 -0.09
N PHE A 87 -9.30 -7.21 -0.34
CA PHE A 87 -8.56 -6.25 0.47
C PHE A 87 -9.29 -6.04 1.81
N PRO A 88 -8.59 -6.19 2.95
CA PRO A 88 -9.19 -5.93 4.26
C PRO A 88 -9.50 -4.45 4.46
N GLU A 89 -10.35 -4.14 5.44
CA GLU A 89 -10.51 -2.76 5.90
C GLU A 89 -9.17 -2.20 6.37
N ARG A 90 -9.00 -0.89 6.24
CA ARG A 90 -7.78 -0.14 6.51
C ARG A 90 -6.61 -0.55 5.60
N THR A 91 -6.92 -1.08 4.41
CA THR A 91 -5.93 -1.24 3.34
C THR A 91 -5.46 0.13 2.87
N ILE A 92 -4.17 0.27 2.67
CA ILE A 92 -3.57 1.44 2.01
C ILE A 92 -2.62 1.00 0.90
N LEU A 93 -2.78 1.61 -0.27
CA LEU A 93 -1.81 1.59 -1.36
C LEU A 93 -1.19 2.97 -1.47
N ALA A 94 0.09 3.02 -1.77
CA ALA A 94 0.81 4.25 -2.11
C ALA A 94 1.27 4.16 -3.57
N MET A 95 1.08 5.23 -4.33
CA MET A 95 1.56 5.34 -5.70
C MET A 95 2.54 6.51 -5.81
N GLU A 96 3.77 6.19 -6.14
CA GLU A 96 4.82 7.19 -6.40
C GLU A 96 4.88 7.45 -7.89
N VAL A 97 4.76 8.73 -8.26
CA VAL A 97 4.85 9.19 -9.64
C VAL A 97 6.25 9.73 -9.89
N LEU A 98 6.94 9.21 -10.92
CA LEU A 98 8.32 9.59 -11.22
C LEU A 98 8.46 10.03 -12.69
N THR A 99 9.34 10.98 -12.91
CA THR A 99 9.75 11.33 -14.29
C THR A 99 10.61 10.22 -14.89
N PRO A 100 10.50 9.96 -16.19
CA PRO A 100 11.44 9.11 -16.89
C PRO A 100 12.75 9.84 -17.15
N ALA A 101 13.86 9.10 -17.16
CA ALA A 101 15.12 9.51 -17.74
C ALA A 101 15.64 8.42 -18.68
N SER A 102 16.56 8.81 -19.56
CA SER A 102 17.18 7.93 -20.55
C SER A 102 18.59 8.41 -20.87
N GLN A 103 19.34 7.63 -21.65
CA GLN A 103 20.68 8.00 -22.16
C GLN A 103 21.68 8.40 -21.05
N SER A 104 21.63 7.68 -19.93
CA SER A 104 22.54 7.88 -18.82
C SER A 104 23.43 6.63 -18.65
N SER A 105 24.74 6.85 -18.47
CA SER A 105 25.71 5.79 -18.31
C SER A 105 25.66 4.75 -19.45
N ILE A 106 25.44 3.49 -19.16
CA ILE A 106 25.31 2.39 -20.13
C ILE A 106 23.94 2.37 -20.84
N ASN A 107 22.95 3.08 -20.35
CA ASN A 107 21.61 3.12 -20.95
C ASN A 107 21.62 3.90 -22.27
N ARG A 108 21.50 3.20 -23.39
CA ARG A 108 21.42 3.80 -24.74
C ARG A 108 19.99 3.84 -25.29
N GLN A 109 19.11 3.00 -24.78
CA GLN A 109 17.74 2.83 -25.23
C GLN A 109 16.83 2.63 -24.03
N GLY A 110 15.56 3.03 -24.17
CA GLY A 110 14.54 2.88 -23.11
C GLY A 110 14.64 3.93 -22.01
N ASN A 111 13.75 3.82 -21.05
CA ASN A 111 13.61 4.75 -19.94
C ASN A 111 13.73 4.03 -18.59
N PHE A 112 14.23 4.75 -17.61
CA PHE A 112 14.21 4.33 -16.20
C PHE A 112 13.52 5.40 -15.36
N ALA A 113 12.96 4.99 -14.23
CA ALA A 113 12.35 5.90 -13.26
C ALA A 113 13.45 6.75 -12.61
N ASP A 114 13.32 8.06 -12.66
CA ASP A 114 14.33 8.99 -12.20
C ASP A 114 13.86 9.74 -10.95
N ARG A 115 13.23 10.88 -11.12
CA ARG A 115 12.90 11.79 -10.01
C ARG A 115 11.43 11.65 -9.62
N PRO A 116 11.12 11.38 -8.32
CA PRO A 116 9.75 11.43 -7.84
C PRO A 116 9.20 12.85 -7.89
N VAL A 117 7.94 12.98 -8.34
CA VAL A 117 7.25 14.26 -8.52
C VAL A 117 5.91 14.32 -7.79
N ALA A 118 5.27 13.18 -7.52
CA ALA A 118 4.04 13.12 -6.75
C ALA A 118 3.96 11.84 -5.92
N LEU A 119 3.19 11.89 -4.85
CA LEU A 119 2.77 10.76 -4.05
C LEU A 119 1.25 10.80 -3.94
N GLU A 120 0.61 9.69 -4.28
CA GLU A 120 -0.82 9.48 -4.17
C GLU A 120 -1.10 8.27 -3.30
N ALA A 121 -2.32 8.17 -2.77
CA ALA A 121 -2.74 7.00 -2.00
C ALA A 121 -4.18 6.62 -2.29
N ALA A 122 -4.47 5.32 -2.16
CA ALA A 122 -5.81 4.77 -2.11
C ALA A 122 -6.01 4.08 -0.76
N VAL A 123 -7.14 4.36 -0.10
CA VAL A 123 -7.47 3.80 1.22
C VAL A 123 -8.83 3.15 1.19
N LYS A 124 -8.91 1.91 1.70
CA LYS A 124 -10.17 1.24 2.01
C LYS A 124 -10.53 1.48 3.48
N ASP A 125 -11.63 2.16 3.72
CA ASP A 125 -12.16 2.36 5.09
C ASP A 125 -13.67 2.66 5.00
N SER A 126 -14.48 1.61 5.06
CA SER A 126 -15.95 1.71 4.95
C SER A 126 -16.58 2.45 6.12
N SER A 127 -15.86 2.61 7.23
CA SER A 127 -16.34 3.40 8.38
C SER A 127 -16.23 4.91 8.15
N ARG A 128 -15.34 5.34 7.24
CA ARG A 128 -15.07 6.74 6.91
C ARG A 128 -15.68 7.15 5.57
N PHE A 129 -15.67 6.23 4.61
CA PHE A 129 -16.06 6.50 3.24
C PHE A 129 -17.20 5.57 2.85
N PRO A 130 -18.42 6.10 2.59
CA PRO A 130 -19.57 5.27 2.24
C PRO A 130 -19.34 4.38 1.01
N GLU A 131 -18.48 4.82 0.09
CA GLU A 131 -18.08 4.06 -1.09
C GLU A 131 -17.06 2.94 -0.78
N GLY A 132 -16.60 2.84 0.46
CA GLY A 132 -15.58 1.90 0.92
C GLY A 132 -14.15 2.31 0.61
N TRP A 133 -13.90 3.03 -0.49
CA TRP A 133 -12.60 3.49 -0.94
C TRP A 133 -12.55 4.99 -1.13
N ALA A 134 -11.39 5.59 -0.83
CA ALA A 134 -11.08 6.98 -1.11
C ALA A 134 -9.66 7.14 -1.66
N TYR A 135 -9.42 8.20 -2.43
CA TYR A 135 -8.18 8.47 -3.14
C TYR A 135 -7.65 9.84 -2.76
N PHE A 136 -6.33 9.98 -2.68
CA PHE A 136 -5.64 11.14 -2.10
C PHE A 136 -4.43 11.52 -2.95
N ASP A 137 -4.18 12.82 -3.13
CA ASP A 137 -3.00 13.36 -3.79
C ASP A 137 -2.27 14.33 -2.85
N PHE A 138 -1.07 13.96 -2.44
CA PHE A 138 -0.22 14.80 -1.60
C PHE A 138 0.52 15.86 -2.41
N ALA A 139 0.64 15.71 -3.72
CA ALA A 139 1.17 16.76 -4.61
C ALA A 139 0.17 17.89 -4.85
N GLN A 140 -1.10 17.75 -4.43
CA GLN A 140 -2.15 18.73 -4.60
C GLN A 140 -2.28 19.21 -6.06
N MET A 141 -2.35 18.27 -6.99
CA MET A 141 -2.36 18.50 -8.43
C MET A 141 -1.13 19.31 -8.93
N GLY A 142 0.05 18.98 -8.38
CA GLY A 142 1.32 19.59 -8.74
C GLY A 142 1.64 20.92 -8.04
N LYS A 143 0.82 21.36 -7.10
CA LYS A 143 1.06 22.59 -6.31
C LYS A 143 2.09 22.39 -5.20
N ALA A 144 2.24 21.16 -4.70
CA ALA A 144 3.22 20.81 -3.67
C ALA A 144 4.32 19.95 -4.28
N ALA A 145 5.57 20.36 -4.10
CA ALA A 145 6.72 19.58 -4.53
C ALA A 145 6.83 18.29 -3.71
N PHE A 146 7.37 17.22 -4.33
CA PHE A 146 7.61 15.96 -3.64
C PHE A 146 8.45 16.16 -2.34
N PRO A 147 8.09 15.50 -1.23
CA PRO A 147 7.12 14.43 -1.08
C PRO A 147 5.66 14.88 -0.94
N GLY A 148 5.34 16.15 -1.15
CA GLY A 148 4.00 16.70 -1.08
C GLY A 148 3.62 17.22 0.31
N ALA A 149 2.36 17.59 0.48
CA ALA A 149 1.80 18.07 1.73
C ALA A 149 1.82 16.96 2.81
N ALA A 150 1.79 17.35 4.08
CA ALA A 150 1.75 16.40 5.19
C ALA A 150 0.41 15.66 5.28
N THR A 151 -0.66 16.27 4.75
CA THR A 151 -2.01 15.69 4.71
C THR A 151 -2.65 15.92 3.34
N ALA A 152 -3.63 15.10 3.00
CA ALA A 152 -4.43 15.25 1.79
C ALA A 152 -5.92 14.99 2.09
N LYS A 153 -6.78 15.76 1.44
CA LYS A 153 -8.23 15.51 1.41
C LYS A 153 -8.54 14.41 0.42
N ALA A 154 -9.57 13.63 0.72
CA ALA A 154 -10.09 12.69 -0.27
C ALA A 154 -10.58 13.46 -1.51
N PHE A 155 -10.30 12.91 -2.69
CA PHE A 155 -10.92 13.38 -3.93
C PHE A 155 -12.44 13.19 -3.89
N PRO A 156 -13.18 14.07 -4.58
CA PRO A 156 -14.58 13.81 -4.85
C PRO A 156 -14.77 12.45 -5.55
N LYS A 157 -15.88 11.80 -5.26
CA LYS A 157 -16.21 10.47 -5.80
C LYS A 157 -16.06 10.40 -7.32
N GLU A 158 -16.53 11.43 -8.02
CA GLU A 158 -16.53 11.51 -9.48
C GLU A 158 -15.15 11.60 -10.09
N ALA A 159 -14.16 12.05 -9.32
CA ALA A 159 -12.80 12.24 -9.81
C ALA A 159 -12.03 10.91 -9.96
N CYS A 160 -12.15 10.02 -8.98
CA CYS A 160 -11.35 8.78 -8.95
C CYS A 160 -12.21 7.54 -8.75
N TRP A 161 -13.08 7.53 -7.74
CA TRP A 161 -13.79 6.33 -7.31
C TRP A 161 -14.66 5.74 -8.42
N SER A 162 -15.38 6.57 -9.19
CA SER A 162 -16.29 6.10 -10.24
C SER A 162 -15.54 5.29 -11.31
N CYS A 163 -14.39 5.77 -11.78
CA CYS A 163 -13.55 5.07 -12.74
C CYS A 163 -12.97 3.76 -12.14
N HIS A 164 -12.46 3.82 -10.92
CA HIS A 164 -11.97 2.63 -10.23
C HIS A 164 -13.07 1.59 -10.02
N LYS A 165 -14.28 2.02 -9.68
CA LYS A 165 -15.43 1.12 -9.51
C LYS A 165 -15.80 0.41 -10.80
N GLU A 166 -15.74 1.10 -11.92
CA GLU A 166 -16.14 0.57 -13.23
C GLU A 166 -15.08 -0.33 -13.86
N HIS A 167 -13.80 0.05 -13.74
CA HIS A 167 -12.73 -0.55 -14.55
C HIS A 167 -11.73 -1.39 -13.76
N ALA A 168 -11.72 -1.33 -12.42
CA ALA A 168 -10.77 -2.09 -11.63
C ALA A 168 -11.10 -3.59 -11.62
N GLY A 169 -10.05 -4.41 -11.66
CA GLY A 169 -10.19 -5.87 -11.70
C GLY A 169 -10.74 -6.48 -10.41
N THR A 170 -10.44 -5.87 -9.26
CA THR A 170 -10.89 -6.37 -7.96
C THR A 170 -11.02 -5.24 -6.95
N ASP A 171 -12.21 -5.09 -6.36
CA ASP A 171 -12.44 -4.25 -5.17
C ASP A 171 -11.84 -2.84 -5.31
N ASN A 172 -12.16 -2.13 -6.41
CA ASN A 172 -11.67 -0.81 -6.76
C ASN A 172 -10.12 -0.68 -6.93
N VAL A 173 -9.41 -1.80 -7.05
CA VAL A 173 -7.97 -1.84 -7.32
C VAL A 173 -7.72 -2.46 -8.69
N PHE A 174 -6.88 -1.82 -9.50
CA PHE A 174 -6.52 -2.28 -10.85
C PHE A 174 -5.57 -3.50 -10.78
N THR A 175 -6.01 -4.57 -10.14
CA THR A 175 -5.21 -5.79 -9.96
C THR A 175 -4.77 -6.40 -11.27
N GLN A 176 -5.49 -6.15 -12.37
CA GLN A 176 -5.13 -6.59 -13.71
C GLN A 176 -3.80 -6.00 -14.22
N PHE A 177 -3.38 -4.84 -13.68
CA PHE A 177 -2.12 -4.19 -14.03
C PHE A 177 -0.96 -4.57 -13.09
N TYR A 178 -1.24 -5.24 -11.97
CA TYR A 178 -0.27 -5.54 -10.93
C TYR A 178 0.07 -7.03 -10.90
N PRO A 179 1.21 -7.47 -11.48
CA PRO A 179 1.54 -8.89 -11.64
C PRO A 179 1.41 -9.71 -10.36
N VAL A 180 1.87 -9.14 -9.22
CA VAL A 180 1.85 -9.87 -7.93
C VAL A 180 0.47 -9.96 -7.28
N LEU A 181 -0.51 -9.20 -7.79
CA LEU A 181 -1.90 -9.24 -7.33
C LEU A 181 -2.81 -10.07 -8.27
N ARG A 182 -2.34 -10.43 -9.45
CA ARG A 182 -3.11 -11.32 -10.32
C ARG A 182 -3.24 -12.67 -9.62
N ARG A 183 -4.46 -13.14 -9.56
CA ARG A 183 -4.73 -14.51 -9.14
C ARG A 183 -4.71 -15.35 -10.40
N ASP A 184 -3.97 -16.44 -10.39
CA ASP A 184 -4.07 -17.43 -11.44
C ASP A 184 -5.55 -17.83 -11.56
N PRO A 185 -6.11 -17.92 -12.79
CA PRO A 185 -7.43 -18.49 -12.96
C PRO A 185 -7.42 -19.86 -12.27
N PRO A 186 -8.51 -20.27 -11.61
CA PRO A 186 -8.58 -21.60 -11.04
C PRO A 186 -8.13 -22.56 -12.15
N ALA A 187 -7.16 -23.41 -11.84
CA ALA A 187 -6.65 -24.39 -12.82
C ALA A 187 -7.87 -25.03 -13.47
N SER A 188 -8.06 -24.77 -14.76
CA SER A 188 -9.14 -25.37 -15.52
C SER A 188 -8.98 -26.85 -15.32
N GLY A 189 -9.90 -27.45 -14.57
CA GLY A 189 -9.84 -28.87 -14.24
C GLY A 189 -9.57 -29.61 -15.54
N ALA A 190 -8.45 -30.33 -15.59
CA ALA A 190 -8.15 -31.25 -16.65
C ALA A 190 -9.33 -32.23 -16.69
N GLY A 191 -10.28 -31.94 -17.57
CA GLY A 191 -11.32 -32.88 -17.91
C GLY A 191 -10.65 -34.15 -18.44
N ARG A 192 -10.86 -35.21 -17.71
CA ARG A 192 -10.54 -36.59 -18.16
C ARG A 192 -11.51 -36.97 -19.27
#